data_3c392f5329195b66abc6cc84c3046028
#
_entry.id   3c392f5329195b66abc6cc84c3046028
#
_cell.length_a   1.000
_cell.length_b   1.000
_cell.length_c   1.000
_cell.angle_alpha   90.00
_cell.angle_beta   90.00
_cell.angle_gamma   90.00
#
_symmetry.space_group_name_H-M   'P 1'
#
loop_
_entity.id
_entity.type
_entity.pdbx_description
1 polymer ?
#
loop_
_entity_poly.entity_id
_entity_poly.type
_entity_poly.pdbx_seq_one_letter_code
_entity_poly.pdbx_strand_id
1 'polypeptide(L)'
;MCRTKIVYFGKLPTGTGYILASNHISHFDPPFLGSRFRRYVDWMAMEELFRNRASAVLMESLCAFKVRRDGTDRTGIRTAVKRLAEGRVVGVFPEGGIRAGKGSVLEGAPMWPGVSALSVLSGKPIVPGVILGSDRLYDRRNWFRFRRVPVWVGIGEKISPRTDLPKRDARDLIQKSLSEAFVSLKERLVLEFGLAETDLPTSPQARKREDYLP
;
A
#
# COMPACT_ATOMS: atom_id res chain seq x y z
N MET A 1 -20.64 7.00 -1.49
CA MET A 1 -19.86 7.60 -0.37
C MET A 1 -19.28 6.50 0.50
N CYS A 2 -18.05 6.65 0.98
CA CYS A 2 -17.34 5.62 1.72
C CYS A 2 -17.27 5.96 3.21
N ARG A 3 -17.41 4.94 4.10
CA ARG A 3 -17.18 5.07 5.53
C ARG A 3 -15.84 4.42 5.87
N THR A 4 -14.79 5.23 5.97
CA THR A 4 -13.47 4.72 6.33
C THR A 4 -13.30 4.66 7.84
N LYS A 5 -12.91 3.51 8.34
CA LYS A 5 -12.47 3.30 9.71
C LYS A 5 -10.95 3.10 9.69
N ILE A 6 -10.22 3.82 10.52
CA ILE A 6 -8.76 3.67 10.64
C ILE A 6 -8.38 3.37 12.08
N VAL A 7 -7.47 2.44 12.25
CA VAL A 7 -6.87 2.11 13.54
C VAL A 7 -5.35 2.14 13.43
N TYR A 8 -4.71 2.72 14.43
CA TYR A 8 -3.26 2.79 14.55
C TYR A 8 -2.82 1.81 15.65
N PHE A 9 -2.11 0.78 15.25
CA PHE A 9 -1.50 -0.19 16.16
C PHE A 9 -0.06 0.20 16.54
N GLY A 10 0.49 1.22 15.88
CA GLY A 10 1.80 1.79 16.14
C GLY A 10 1.82 3.30 15.99
N LYS A 11 2.88 3.92 16.51
CA LYS A 11 3.10 5.37 16.39
C LYS A 11 3.77 5.69 15.05
N LEU A 12 3.22 6.65 14.32
CA LEU A 12 3.85 7.16 13.10
C LEU A 12 5.16 7.89 13.43
N PRO A 13 6.19 7.76 12.57
CA PRO A 13 7.41 8.54 12.72
C PRO A 13 7.14 10.05 12.60
N THR A 14 7.67 10.82 13.53
CA THR A 14 7.60 12.30 13.54
C THR A 14 8.97 12.90 13.21
N GLY A 15 9.00 14.06 12.59
CA GLY A 15 10.25 14.78 12.28
C GLY A 15 11.14 14.14 11.21
N THR A 16 10.72 13.04 10.61
CA THR A 16 11.48 12.34 9.55
C THR A 16 10.57 11.81 8.44
N GLY A 17 11.16 11.51 7.27
CA GLY A 17 10.49 10.75 6.22
C GLY A 17 10.34 9.28 6.60
N TYR A 18 9.35 8.60 6.02
CA TYR A 18 9.17 7.17 6.14
C TYR A 18 8.50 6.59 4.90
N ILE A 19 8.62 5.28 4.74
CA ILE A 19 7.99 4.54 3.66
C ILE A 19 6.67 3.98 4.20
N LEU A 20 5.56 4.30 3.55
CA LEU A 20 4.27 3.66 3.80
C LEU A 20 4.13 2.48 2.84
N ALA A 21 4.24 1.25 3.34
CA ALA A 21 4.04 0.05 2.54
C ALA A 21 2.65 -0.52 2.80
N SER A 22 1.83 -0.71 1.76
CA SER A 22 0.47 -1.24 1.89
C SER A 22 0.19 -2.33 0.87
N ASN A 23 -0.75 -3.23 1.18
CA ASN A 23 -1.38 -4.09 0.17
C ASN A 23 -2.16 -3.26 -0.84
N HIS A 24 -2.44 -3.84 -2.02
CA HIS A 24 -3.11 -3.14 -3.12
C HIS A 24 -4.25 -3.99 -3.69
N ILE A 25 -5.49 -3.62 -3.38
CA ILE A 25 -6.70 -4.34 -3.78
C ILE A 25 -7.58 -3.55 -4.75
N SER A 26 -7.33 -2.23 -4.89
CA SER A 26 -8.15 -1.34 -5.70
C SER A 26 -7.38 -0.11 -6.18
N HIS A 27 -7.73 0.43 -7.35
CA HIS A 27 -7.23 1.74 -7.80
C HIS A 27 -7.62 2.90 -6.87
N PHE A 28 -8.57 2.67 -5.96
CA PHE A 28 -8.97 3.64 -4.95
C PHE A 28 -8.06 3.68 -3.72
N ASP A 29 -7.13 2.72 -3.55
CA ASP A 29 -6.28 2.64 -2.36
C ASP A 29 -5.40 3.88 -2.16
N PRO A 30 -4.69 4.43 -3.17
CA PRO A 30 -3.86 5.62 -2.98
C PRO A 30 -4.64 6.82 -2.44
N PRO A 31 -5.78 7.23 -3.02
CA PRO A 31 -6.56 8.35 -2.49
C PRO A 31 -7.15 8.06 -1.10
N PHE A 32 -7.57 6.81 -0.80
CA PHE A 32 -8.06 6.47 0.54
C PHE A 32 -6.97 6.56 1.59
N LEU A 33 -5.84 5.91 1.34
CA LEU A 33 -4.70 5.96 2.25
C LEU A 33 -4.18 7.39 2.37
N GLY A 34 -3.94 8.08 1.25
CA GLY A 34 -3.41 9.45 1.23
C GLY A 34 -4.29 10.44 1.99
N SER A 35 -5.62 10.33 1.89
CA SER A 35 -6.57 11.23 2.57
C SER A 35 -6.61 11.05 4.10
N ARG A 36 -6.03 9.99 4.64
CA ARG A 36 -6.08 9.66 6.08
C ARG A 36 -4.81 9.98 6.83
N PHE A 37 -3.75 10.33 6.12
CA PHE A 37 -2.51 10.76 6.72
C PHE A 37 -2.47 12.30 6.83
N ARG A 38 -1.94 12.83 7.93
CA ARG A 38 -1.73 14.28 8.13
C ARG A 38 -0.68 14.85 7.17
N ARG A 39 0.12 13.98 6.56
CA ARG A 39 1.21 14.33 5.64
C ARG A 39 0.89 13.78 4.27
N TYR A 40 1.18 14.54 3.24
CA TYR A 40 1.04 14.06 1.86
C TYR A 40 1.89 12.81 1.64
N VAL A 41 1.30 11.82 0.96
CA VAL A 41 1.96 10.58 0.57
C VAL A 41 2.32 10.67 -0.91
N ASP A 42 3.60 10.58 -1.21
CA ASP A 42 4.12 10.53 -2.58
C ASP A 42 4.12 9.09 -3.07
N TRP A 43 3.19 8.76 -3.96
CA TRP A 43 3.02 7.39 -4.41
C TRP A 43 4.02 7.01 -5.50
N MET A 44 4.71 5.88 -5.35
CA MET A 44 5.48 5.26 -6.41
C MET A 44 4.52 4.59 -7.39
N ALA A 45 4.40 5.13 -8.61
CA ALA A 45 3.48 4.64 -9.61
C ALA A 45 4.21 4.27 -10.90
N MET A 46 3.72 3.23 -11.58
CA MET A 46 4.30 2.75 -12.83
C MET A 46 4.32 3.83 -13.91
N GLU A 47 5.42 3.93 -14.68
CA GLU A 47 5.58 4.89 -15.77
C GLU A 47 4.44 4.80 -16.79
N GLU A 48 3.90 3.61 -17.03
CA GLU A 48 2.79 3.38 -17.96
C GLU A 48 1.53 4.18 -17.62
N LEU A 49 1.29 4.45 -16.33
CA LEU A 49 0.14 5.24 -15.87
C LEU A 49 0.23 6.72 -16.26
N PHE A 50 1.38 7.19 -16.72
CA PHE A 50 1.62 8.57 -17.13
C PHE A 50 1.65 8.76 -18.66
N ARG A 51 1.39 7.71 -19.45
CA ARG A 51 1.41 7.80 -20.92
C ARG A 51 0.29 8.65 -21.49
N ASN A 52 -0.90 8.57 -20.89
CA ASN A 52 -2.04 9.37 -21.27
C ASN A 52 -2.08 10.67 -20.45
N ARG A 53 -2.35 11.82 -21.11
CA ARG A 53 -2.40 13.14 -20.43
C ARG A 53 -3.41 13.17 -19.27
N ALA A 54 -4.61 12.59 -19.46
CA ALA A 54 -5.63 12.57 -18.41
C ALA A 54 -5.18 11.73 -17.20
N SER A 55 -4.60 10.54 -17.44
CA SER A 55 -4.07 9.72 -16.35
C SER A 55 -2.83 10.34 -15.71
N ALA A 56 -1.98 11.05 -16.46
CA ALA A 56 -0.84 11.76 -15.91
C ALA A 56 -1.29 12.87 -14.92
N VAL A 57 -2.26 13.70 -15.32
CA VAL A 57 -2.84 14.74 -14.43
C VAL A 57 -3.45 14.10 -13.18
N LEU A 58 -4.15 12.98 -13.31
CA LEU A 58 -4.70 12.25 -12.17
C LEU A 58 -3.57 11.75 -11.25
N MET A 59 -2.52 11.14 -11.79
CA MET A 59 -1.39 10.64 -10.99
C MET A 59 -0.67 11.80 -10.29
N GLU A 60 -0.45 12.91 -10.96
CA GLU A 60 0.16 14.10 -10.36
C GLU A 60 -0.70 14.69 -9.24
N SER A 61 -2.03 14.72 -9.41
CA SER A 61 -2.95 15.18 -8.36
C SER A 61 -2.93 14.28 -7.11
N LEU A 62 -2.55 13.02 -7.27
CA LEU A 62 -2.34 12.06 -6.18
C LEU A 62 -0.90 12.12 -5.62
N CYS A 63 -0.10 13.12 -5.99
CA CYS A 63 1.32 13.23 -5.64
C CYS A 63 2.17 12.03 -6.10
N ALA A 64 1.72 11.30 -7.14
CA ALA A 64 2.44 10.15 -7.64
C ALA A 64 3.66 10.56 -8.49
N PHE A 65 4.69 9.74 -8.48
CA PHE A 65 5.87 9.89 -9.33
C PHE A 65 6.21 8.58 -10.02
N LYS A 66 6.83 8.71 -11.19
CA LYS A 66 7.11 7.61 -12.12
C LYS A 66 8.19 6.69 -11.59
N VAL A 67 7.95 5.37 -11.70
CA VAL A 67 8.94 4.33 -11.50
C VAL A 67 8.82 3.25 -12.57
N ARG A 68 9.95 2.71 -13.02
CA ARG A 68 10.00 1.56 -13.93
C ARG A 68 10.23 0.28 -13.15
N ARG A 69 9.65 -0.81 -13.65
CA ARG A 69 9.73 -2.14 -12.99
C ARG A 69 10.89 -3.01 -13.46
N ASP A 70 11.66 -2.55 -14.42
CA ASP A 70 12.76 -3.30 -15.03
C ASP A 70 13.97 -3.55 -14.09
N GLY A 71 13.87 -3.16 -12.82
CA GLY A 71 14.94 -3.31 -11.83
C GLY A 71 16.10 -2.34 -12.02
N THR A 72 16.09 -1.54 -13.08
CA THR A 72 17.18 -0.62 -13.44
C THR A 72 16.84 0.86 -13.19
N ASP A 73 15.67 1.15 -12.61
CA ASP A 73 15.17 2.51 -12.41
C ASP A 73 15.92 3.28 -11.32
N ARG A 74 17.10 3.77 -11.70
CA ARG A 74 17.90 4.64 -10.83
C ARG A 74 17.22 5.99 -10.56
N THR A 75 16.39 6.47 -11.50
CA THR A 75 15.74 7.80 -11.39
C THR A 75 14.60 7.76 -10.38
N GLY A 76 13.70 6.80 -10.47
CA GLY A 76 12.61 6.61 -9.52
C GLY A 76 13.13 6.38 -8.10
N ILE A 77 14.15 5.52 -7.94
CA ILE A 77 14.78 5.27 -6.64
C ILE A 77 15.43 6.54 -6.07
N ARG A 78 16.18 7.30 -6.87
CA ARG A 78 16.77 8.59 -6.43
C ARG A 78 15.70 9.58 -6.00
N THR A 79 14.60 9.68 -6.74
CA THR A 79 13.47 10.53 -6.40
C THR A 79 12.86 10.13 -5.06
N ALA A 80 12.64 8.83 -4.83
CA ALA A 80 12.13 8.32 -3.56
C ALA A 80 13.08 8.65 -2.39
N VAL A 81 14.37 8.39 -2.54
CA VAL A 81 15.39 8.69 -1.51
C VAL A 81 15.43 10.18 -1.19
N LYS A 82 15.41 11.05 -2.22
CA LYS A 82 15.37 12.51 -2.05
C LYS A 82 14.15 12.94 -1.24
N ARG A 83 12.95 12.49 -1.63
CA ARG A 83 11.70 12.81 -0.93
C ARG A 83 11.72 12.35 0.53
N LEU A 84 12.23 11.15 0.78
CA LEU A 84 12.41 10.62 2.14
C LEU A 84 13.40 11.45 2.97
N ALA A 85 14.48 11.94 2.37
CA ALA A 85 15.45 12.81 3.01
C ALA A 85 14.84 14.20 3.34
N GLU A 86 13.96 14.72 2.49
CA GLU A 86 13.18 15.95 2.71
C GLU A 86 12.10 15.77 3.79
N GLY A 87 12.04 14.62 4.43
CA GLY A 87 11.07 14.34 5.49
C GLY A 87 9.70 13.92 4.95
N ARG A 88 9.49 13.68 3.65
CA ARG A 88 8.21 13.30 3.04
C ARG A 88 7.87 11.83 3.27
N VAL A 89 6.62 11.47 3.06
CA VAL A 89 6.16 10.07 3.11
C VAL A 89 6.14 9.52 1.69
N VAL A 90 6.80 8.38 1.47
CA VAL A 90 6.76 7.69 0.17
C VAL A 90 5.88 6.46 0.28
N GLY A 91 4.81 6.40 -0.50
CA GLY A 91 3.87 5.28 -0.56
C GLY A 91 4.30 4.24 -1.58
N VAL A 92 4.28 2.98 -1.18
CA VAL A 92 4.67 1.83 -2.01
C VAL A 92 3.66 0.70 -1.84
N PHE A 93 3.28 0.08 -2.96
CA PHE A 93 2.54 -1.16 -2.97
C PHE A 93 3.49 -2.32 -3.34
N PRO A 94 4.01 -3.07 -2.36
CA PRO A 94 5.05 -4.07 -2.61
C PRO A 94 4.56 -5.29 -3.41
N GLU A 95 3.26 -5.44 -3.60
CA GLU A 95 2.67 -6.46 -4.48
C GLU A 95 2.91 -6.16 -5.97
N GLY A 96 3.25 -4.92 -6.29
CA GLY A 96 3.49 -4.48 -7.66
C GLY A 96 2.26 -4.49 -8.56
N GLY A 97 1.06 -4.61 -8.04
CA GLY A 97 -0.23 -4.61 -8.73
C GLY A 97 -1.37 -4.99 -7.79
N ILE A 98 -2.60 -4.91 -8.29
CA ILE A 98 -3.79 -5.28 -7.52
C ILE A 98 -3.79 -6.79 -7.31
N ARG A 99 -3.82 -7.22 -6.05
CA ARG A 99 -3.76 -8.61 -5.60
C ARG A 99 -4.81 -8.88 -4.53
N ALA A 100 -5.33 -10.11 -4.48
CA ALA A 100 -6.18 -10.60 -3.39
C ALA A 100 -6.11 -12.13 -3.29
N GLY A 101 -6.58 -12.69 -2.18
CA GLY A 101 -6.51 -14.12 -1.88
C GLY A 101 -5.06 -14.59 -1.78
N LYS A 102 -4.78 -15.84 -2.14
CA LYS A 102 -3.46 -16.49 -2.01
C LYS A 102 -2.29 -15.76 -2.69
N GLY A 103 -2.56 -14.82 -3.61
CA GLY A 103 -1.55 -14.01 -4.27
C GLY A 103 -1.26 -12.68 -3.59
N SER A 104 -1.90 -12.38 -2.47
CA SER A 104 -1.72 -11.14 -1.72
C SER A 104 -0.71 -11.31 -0.57
N VAL A 105 0.00 -10.24 -0.27
CA VAL A 105 0.85 -10.15 0.93
C VAL A 105 0.08 -10.36 2.23
N LEU A 106 -1.23 -10.15 2.21
CA LEU A 106 -2.12 -10.42 3.34
C LEU A 106 -2.25 -11.92 3.67
N GLU A 107 -1.92 -12.79 2.73
CA GLU A 107 -1.88 -14.25 2.86
C GLU A 107 -0.43 -14.77 2.84
N GLY A 108 0.56 -13.89 3.06
CA GLY A 108 1.97 -14.26 3.09
C GLY A 108 2.59 -14.48 1.71
N ALA A 109 1.93 -14.05 0.62
CA ALA A 109 2.52 -14.15 -0.71
C ALA A 109 3.82 -13.32 -0.83
N PRO A 110 4.77 -13.74 -1.67
CA PRO A 110 6.01 -13.01 -1.90
C PRO A 110 5.74 -11.58 -2.40
N MET A 111 6.50 -10.63 -1.89
CA MET A 111 6.48 -9.25 -2.32
C MET A 111 7.78 -8.85 -3.03
N TRP A 112 7.73 -7.78 -3.82
CA TRP A 112 8.92 -7.24 -4.48
C TRP A 112 9.92 -6.68 -3.46
N PRO A 113 11.21 -6.97 -3.60
CA PRO A 113 12.24 -6.57 -2.62
C PRO A 113 12.59 -5.07 -2.67
N GLY A 114 11.98 -4.31 -3.57
CA GLY A 114 12.26 -2.88 -3.75
C GLY A 114 12.00 -2.04 -2.52
N VAL A 115 11.00 -2.40 -1.70
CA VAL A 115 10.65 -1.65 -0.50
C VAL A 115 11.70 -1.81 0.60
N SER A 116 12.21 -3.04 0.81
CA SER A 116 13.29 -3.30 1.77
C SER A 116 14.60 -2.67 1.31
N ALA A 117 14.89 -2.73 0.01
CA ALA A 117 16.05 -2.07 -0.57
C ALA A 117 15.99 -0.55 -0.41
N LEU A 118 14.82 0.07 -0.63
CA LEU A 118 14.63 1.51 -0.44
C LEU A 118 14.85 1.92 1.03
N SER A 119 14.35 1.14 1.99
CA SER A 119 14.55 1.40 3.42
C SER A 119 16.02 1.38 3.81
N VAL A 120 16.75 0.33 3.39
CA VAL A 120 18.20 0.23 3.66
C VAL A 120 18.98 1.35 2.98
N LEU A 121 18.62 1.71 1.74
CA LEU A 121 19.32 2.74 0.97
C LEU A 121 19.09 4.14 1.55
N SER A 122 17.86 4.44 1.99
CA SER A 122 17.51 5.76 2.52
C SER A 122 17.75 5.90 4.04
N GLY A 123 17.97 4.80 4.75
CA GLY A 123 18.04 4.79 6.22
C GLY A 123 16.70 5.13 6.88
N LYS A 124 15.57 5.04 6.15
CA LYS A 124 14.26 5.43 6.66
C LYS A 124 13.40 4.21 7.00
N PRO A 125 12.59 4.30 8.08
CA PRO A 125 11.72 3.21 8.50
C PRO A 125 10.58 2.97 7.52
N ILE A 126 10.07 1.73 7.52
CA ILE A 126 8.83 1.34 6.85
C ILE A 126 7.71 1.33 7.88
N VAL A 127 6.57 1.88 7.52
CA VAL A 127 5.32 1.76 8.26
C VAL A 127 4.41 0.84 7.44
N PRO A 128 4.10 -0.38 7.91
CA PRO A 128 3.16 -1.25 7.24
C PRO A 128 1.74 -0.73 7.40
N GLY A 129 0.97 -0.77 6.32
CA GLY A 129 -0.45 -0.43 6.29
C GLY A 129 -1.26 -1.53 5.62
N VAL A 130 -2.45 -1.81 6.12
CA VAL A 130 -3.41 -2.72 5.49
C VAL A 130 -4.69 -1.98 5.19
N ILE A 131 -5.19 -2.15 3.95
CA ILE A 131 -6.48 -1.64 3.52
C ILE A 131 -7.38 -2.80 3.10
N LEU A 132 -8.64 -2.78 3.57
CA LEU A 132 -9.67 -3.78 3.25
C LEU A 132 -10.95 -3.07 2.80
N GLY A 133 -11.71 -3.69 1.89
CA GLY A 133 -13.04 -3.25 1.46
C GLY A 133 -13.07 -2.18 0.37
N SER A 134 -11.94 -1.60 -0.04
CA SER A 134 -11.88 -0.62 -1.14
C SER A 134 -12.19 -1.22 -2.52
N ASP A 135 -12.01 -2.52 -2.68
CA ASP A 135 -12.34 -3.27 -3.88
C ASP A 135 -13.84 -3.33 -4.18
N ARG A 136 -14.70 -3.19 -3.15
CA ARG A 136 -16.16 -3.10 -3.30
C ARG A 136 -16.63 -1.83 -4.01
N LEU A 137 -15.76 -0.83 -4.15
CA LEU A 137 -16.05 0.39 -4.90
C LEU A 137 -16.10 0.17 -6.41
N TYR A 138 -15.65 -0.97 -6.92
CA TYR A 138 -15.85 -1.33 -8.32
C TYR A 138 -17.30 -1.69 -8.64
N ASP A 139 -18.10 -2.14 -7.66
CA ASP A 139 -19.54 -2.39 -7.87
C ASP A 139 -20.29 -1.07 -8.03
N ARG A 140 -20.77 -0.81 -9.27
CA ARG A 140 -21.55 0.38 -9.62
C ARG A 140 -22.85 0.52 -8.80
N ARG A 141 -23.42 -0.57 -8.30
CA ARG A 141 -24.59 -0.56 -7.41
C ARG A 141 -24.32 0.22 -6.12
N ASN A 142 -23.07 0.22 -5.65
CA ASN A 142 -22.67 0.97 -4.47
C ASN A 142 -22.62 2.49 -4.72
N TRP A 143 -22.53 2.96 -5.96
CA TRP A 143 -22.50 4.37 -6.31
C TRP A 143 -23.90 4.99 -6.33
N PHE A 144 -24.91 4.26 -6.82
CA PHE A 144 -26.28 4.75 -7.02
C PHE A 144 -27.18 4.60 -5.80
N ARG A 145 -26.85 3.71 -4.85
CA ARG A 145 -27.73 3.40 -3.70
C ARG A 145 -27.39 4.18 -2.42
N PHE A 146 -26.55 5.22 -2.48
CA PHE A 146 -26.05 5.93 -1.29
C PHE A 146 -25.53 4.99 -0.19
N ARG A 147 -25.24 3.73 -0.51
CA ARG A 147 -24.65 2.77 0.42
C ARG A 147 -23.24 3.20 0.78
N ARG A 148 -23.02 3.43 2.05
CA ARG A 148 -21.68 3.72 2.57
C ARG A 148 -20.86 2.44 2.56
N VAL A 149 -20.00 2.28 1.56
CA VAL A 149 -19.06 1.15 1.52
C VAL A 149 -18.06 1.30 2.66
N PRO A 150 -17.99 0.35 3.58
CA PRO A 150 -16.99 0.38 4.64
C PRO A 150 -15.60 0.08 4.05
N VAL A 151 -14.62 0.89 4.44
CA VAL A 151 -13.20 0.65 4.16
C VAL A 151 -12.46 0.68 5.49
N TRP A 152 -11.71 -0.35 5.78
CA TRP A 152 -10.94 -0.48 7.00
C TRP A 152 -9.45 -0.31 6.69
N VAL A 153 -8.77 0.46 7.52
CA VAL A 153 -7.33 0.72 7.40
C VAL A 153 -6.66 0.45 8.74
N GLY A 154 -5.65 -0.38 8.72
CA GLY A 154 -4.78 -0.65 9.86
C GLY A 154 -3.38 -0.15 9.60
N ILE A 155 -2.80 0.57 10.54
CA ILE A 155 -1.43 1.08 10.48
C ILE A 155 -0.63 0.40 11.59
N GLY A 156 0.42 -0.33 11.21
CA GLY A 156 1.26 -1.09 12.12
C GLY A 156 2.42 -0.31 12.71
N GLU A 157 3.22 -1.00 13.48
CA GLU A 157 4.44 -0.46 14.04
C GLU A 157 5.52 -0.28 12.96
N LYS A 158 6.34 0.75 13.13
CA LYS A 158 7.45 1.01 12.22
C LYS A 158 8.50 -0.10 12.27
N ILE A 159 8.99 -0.49 11.11
CA ILE A 159 10.13 -1.38 10.91
C ILE A 159 11.32 -0.51 10.52
N SER A 160 12.33 -0.43 11.40
CA SER A 160 13.53 0.38 11.15
C SER A 160 14.61 -0.46 10.48
N PRO A 161 15.37 0.11 9.52
CA PRO A 161 16.50 -0.59 8.93
C PRO A 161 17.62 -0.80 9.98
N ARG A 162 18.24 -1.98 9.93
CA ARG A 162 19.40 -2.30 10.76
C ARG A 162 20.67 -1.82 10.05
N THR A 163 21.28 -0.79 10.59
CA THR A 163 22.50 -0.18 10.03
C THR A 163 23.77 -0.92 10.47
N ASP A 164 23.65 -1.75 11.47
CA ASP A 164 24.72 -2.62 12.03
C ASP A 164 24.91 -3.93 11.25
N LEU A 165 23.99 -4.25 10.32
CA LEU A 165 24.07 -5.47 9.51
C LEU A 165 24.55 -5.17 8.08
N PRO A 166 25.16 -6.16 7.40
CA PRO A 166 25.40 -6.09 5.98
C PRO A 166 24.10 -5.78 5.22
N LYS A 167 24.19 -5.00 4.13
CA LYS A 167 23.00 -4.52 3.39
C LYS A 167 22.07 -5.64 2.91
N ARG A 168 22.61 -6.81 2.60
CA ARG A 168 21.83 -7.98 2.17
C ARG A 168 21.00 -8.50 3.35
N ASP A 169 21.65 -8.75 4.48
CA ASP A 169 21.01 -9.33 5.66
C ASP A 169 19.96 -8.37 6.23
N ALA A 170 20.26 -7.05 6.22
CA ALA A 170 19.31 -6.02 6.62
C ALA A 170 18.06 -6.01 5.72
N ARG A 171 18.21 -6.20 4.38
CA ARG A 171 17.06 -6.29 3.46
C ARG A 171 16.24 -7.54 3.73
N ASP A 172 16.89 -8.69 3.90
CA ASP A 172 16.20 -9.96 4.12
C ASP A 172 15.41 -9.94 5.43
N LEU A 173 15.99 -9.35 6.49
CA LEU A 173 15.30 -9.16 7.76
C LEU A 173 14.08 -8.24 7.62
N ILE A 174 14.22 -7.10 6.94
CA ILE A 174 13.10 -6.18 6.69
C ILE A 174 12.01 -6.87 5.87
N GLN A 175 12.39 -7.62 4.82
CA GLN A 175 11.46 -8.35 3.96
C GLN A 175 10.60 -9.33 4.78
N LYS A 176 11.25 -10.09 5.66
CA LYS A 176 10.60 -11.04 6.57
C LYS A 176 9.66 -10.30 7.53
N SER A 177 10.17 -9.30 8.25
CA SER A 177 9.39 -8.52 9.22
C SER A 177 8.19 -7.84 8.60
N LEU A 178 8.33 -7.33 7.36
CA LEU A 178 7.23 -6.68 6.64
C LEU A 178 6.16 -7.70 6.21
N SER A 179 6.56 -8.90 5.77
CA SER A 179 5.62 -9.98 5.44
C SER A 179 4.81 -10.41 6.66
N GLU A 180 5.47 -10.63 7.78
CA GLU A 180 4.83 -10.96 9.06
C GLU A 180 3.88 -9.85 9.52
N ALA A 181 4.30 -8.59 9.36
CA ALA A 181 3.48 -7.44 9.72
C ALA A 181 2.18 -7.34 8.91
N PHE A 182 2.20 -7.64 7.60
CA PHE A 182 0.97 -7.64 6.78
C PHE A 182 -0.03 -8.67 7.24
N VAL A 183 0.41 -9.90 7.48
CA VAL A 183 -0.46 -11.00 7.96
C VAL A 183 -1.05 -10.65 9.32
N SER A 184 -0.20 -10.26 10.28
CA SER A 184 -0.63 -9.88 11.62
C SER A 184 -1.59 -8.68 11.63
N LEU A 185 -1.33 -7.65 10.80
CA LEU A 185 -2.23 -6.49 10.69
C LEU A 185 -3.59 -6.86 10.12
N LYS A 186 -3.66 -7.76 9.11
CA LYS A 186 -4.93 -8.27 8.60
C LYS A 186 -5.72 -8.95 9.72
N GLU A 187 -5.09 -9.85 10.46
CA GLU A 187 -5.73 -10.57 11.56
C GLU A 187 -6.25 -9.61 12.65
N ARG A 188 -5.43 -8.62 13.03
CA ARG A 188 -5.82 -7.58 13.99
C ARG A 188 -7.00 -6.74 13.51
N LEU A 189 -7.06 -6.38 12.21
CA LEU A 189 -8.20 -5.66 11.64
C LEU A 189 -9.47 -6.52 11.65
N VAL A 190 -9.36 -7.80 11.33
CA VAL A 190 -10.49 -8.75 11.39
C VAL A 190 -11.05 -8.80 12.80
N LEU A 191 -10.21 -8.93 13.81
CA LEU A 191 -10.61 -8.95 15.22
C LEU A 191 -11.19 -7.61 15.67
N GLU A 192 -10.51 -6.49 15.38
CA GLU A 192 -10.91 -5.14 15.83
C GLU A 192 -12.28 -4.72 15.33
N PHE A 193 -12.62 -5.11 14.09
CA PHE A 193 -13.87 -4.70 13.45
C PHE A 193 -14.89 -5.82 13.30
N GLY A 194 -14.59 -7.03 13.78
CA GLY A 194 -15.46 -8.20 13.67
C GLY A 194 -15.78 -8.55 12.22
N LEU A 195 -14.75 -8.55 11.33
CA LEU A 195 -14.94 -8.75 9.89
C LEU A 195 -15.24 -10.22 9.60
N ALA A 196 -16.25 -10.46 8.76
CA ALA A 196 -16.55 -11.77 8.21
C ALA A 196 -15.66 -12.06 6.99
N GLU A 197 -15.59 -13.32 6.57
CA GLU A 197 -14.86 -13.73 5.37
C GLU A 197 -15.33 -12.98 4.13
N THR A 198 -16.63 -12.69 4.03
CA THR A 198 -17.23 -11.86 2.98
C THR A 198 -16.76 -10.40 2.98
N ASP A 199 -16.12 -9.96 4.07
CA ASP A 199 -15.54 -8.62 4.17
C ASP A 199 -14.11 -8.55 3.65
N LEU A 200 -13.48 -9.70 3.44
CA LEU A 200 -12.11 -9.78 2.90
C LEU A 200 -12.08 -9.52 1.40
N PRO A 201 -10.94 -9.05 0.86
CA PRO A 201 -10.82 -8.72 -0.55
C PRO A 201 -11.02 -9.91 -1.46
N THR A 202 -11.83 -9.74 -2.51
CA THR A 202 -12.00 -10.74 -3.57
C THR A 202 -11.02 -10.51 -4.71
N SER A 203 -10.57 -11.62 -5.35
CA SER A 203 -9.65 -11.49 -6.48
C SER A 203 -10.31 -10.80 -7.68
N PRO A 204 -9.55 -10.07 -8.53
CA PRO A 204 -10.10 -9.48 -9.75
C PRO A 204 -10.79 -10.50 -10.68
N GLN A 205 -10.32 -11.75 -10.67
CA GLN A 205 -10.90 -12.84 -11.46
C GLN A 205 -12.23 -13.34 -10.86
N ALA A 206 -12.32 -13.44 -9.54
CA ALA A 206 -13.57 -13.81 -8.87
C ALA A 206 -14.66 -12.75 -9.08
N ARG A 207 -14.31 -11.46 -8.97
CA ARG A 207 -15.23 -10.35 -9.25
C ARG A 207 -15.79 -10.37 -10.67
N LYS A 208 -14.95 -10.68 -11.69
CA LYS A 208 -15.42 -10.80 -13.08
C LYS A 208 -16.38 -11.98 -13.28
N ARG A 209 -16.26 -13.05 -12.48
CA ARG A 209 -17.20 -14.18 -12.54
C ARG A 209 -18.55 -13.85 -11.91
N GLU A 210 -18.56 -13.08 -10.81
CA GLU A 210 -19.80 -12.61 -10.16
C GLU A 210 -20.61 -11.64 -11.04
N ASP A 211 -19.92 -10.82 -11.86
CA ASP A 211 -20.59 -9.89 -12.80
C ASP A 211 -21.25 -10.62 -14.00
N TYR A 212 -20.93 -11.89 -14.23
CA TYR A 212 -21.49 -12.73 -15.31
C TYR A 212 -22.53 -13.76 -14.83
N LEU A 213 -22.87 -13.80 -13.55
CA LEU A 213 -23.99 -14.60 -13.06
C LEU A 213 -25.28 -13.78 -13.18
N PRO A 214 -26.35 -14.34 -13.83
CA PRO A 214 -27.61 -13.65 -14.10
C PRO A 214 -28.41 -13.29 -12.84
#